data_7782a22cb5eb75828604666a800f8373
#
_entry.id   7782a22cb5eb75828604666a800f8373
#
_cell.length_a   1.000
_cell.length_b   1.000
_cell.length_c   1.000
_cell.angle_alpha   90.00
_cell.angle_beta   90.00
_cell.angle_gamma   90.00
#
_symmetry.space_group_name_H-M   'P 1'
#
loop_
_entity.id
_entity.type
_entity.pdbx_description
1 polymer ?
#
loop_
_entity_poly.entity_id
_entity_poly.type
_entity_poly.pdbx_seq_one_letter_code
_entity_poly.pdbx_strand_id
1 'polypeptide(L)'
;MPKQTLYHYRAGVRIRVGNTDAEGRMVMLDLLAHMKEKALTEINPHLFTIATLTGAAVRAFGPYTGVMDNGPAKKENFALNLQQTGELYGDMFEVSIIRKDEFEYIKDKTGDYGELLQIGKGNSKSRGHQYPAAFLQKVTNWHKYLLLNMCLQ
;
A
#
# COMPACT_ATOMS: atom_id res chain seq x y z
N MET A 1 4.66 -0.12 -29.14
CA MET A 1 4.32 -0.05 -27.71
C MET A 1 5.37 0.82 -27.03
N PRO A 2 5.02 1.81 -26.22
CA PRO A 2 6.03 2.56 -25.49
C PRO A 2 6.81 1.59 -24.61
N LYS A 3 8.15 1.73 -24.59
CA LYS A 3 9.02 0.94 -23.72
C LYS A 3 8.65 1.26 -22.27
N GLN A 4 8.03 0.33 -21.57
CA GLN A 4 7.76 0.48 -20.15
C GLN A 4 9.09 0.44 -19.40
N THR A 5 9.36 1.47 -18.60
CA THR A 5 10.62 1.57 -17.85
C THR A 5 10.60 0.60 -16.68
N LEU A 6 11.67 -0.16 -16.53
CA LEU A 6 11.88 -1.09 -15.44
C LEU A 6 12.81 -0.48 -14.39
N TYR A 7 12.36 -0.43 -13.15
CA TYR A 7 13.14 0.10 -12.04
C TYR A 7 13.51 -1.00 -11.04
N HIS A 8 14.73 -0.91 -10.50
CA HIS A 8 15.22 -1.74 -9.41
C HIS A 8 15.15 -0.94 -8.11
N TYR A 9 14.51 -1.48 -7.11
CA TYR A 9 14.31 -0.82 -5.82
C TYR A 9 15.17 -1.45 -4.72
N ARG A 10 15.38 -0.71 -3.63
CA ARG A 10 16.15 -1.13 -2.45
C ARG A 10 15.72 -2.51 -1.91
N ALA A 11 14.45 -2.83 -2.00
CA ALA A 11 13.91 -4.14 -1.62
C ALA A 11 14.30 -5.31 -2.56
N GLY A 12 15.13 -5.08 -3.59
CA GLY A 12 15.55 -6.09 -4.56
C GLY A 12 14.48 -6.47 -5.58
N VAL A 13 13.38 -5.73 -5.64
CA VAL A 13 12.25 -6.02 -6.52
C VAL A 13 12.34 -5.19 -7.79
N ARG A 14 12.02 -5.80 -8.93
CA ARG A 14 11.88 -5.13 -10.22
C ARG A 14 10.43 -4.72 -10.44
N ILE A 15 10.23 -3.48 -10.83
CA ILE A 15 8.90 -2.89 -11.01
C ILE A 15 8.78 -2.30 -12.40
N ARG A 16 7.73 -2.71 -13.09
CA ARG A 16 7.36 -2.16 -14.37
C ARG A 16 6.42 -0.97 -14.18
N VAL A 17 6.88 0.22 -14.58
CA VAL A 17 6.09 1.45 -14.52
C VAL A 17 5.16 1.53 -15.72
N GLY A 18 3.88 1.61 -15.46
CA GLY A 18 2.82 1.69 -16.47
C GLY A 18 2.11 3.04 -16.53
N ASN A 19 2.24 3.86 -15.48
CA ASN A 19 1.64 5.18 -15.40
C ASN A 19 2.50 6.11 -14.56
N THR A 20 2.98 7.19 -15.15
CA THR A 20 3.81 8.19 -14.45
C THR A 20 3.04 9.04 -13.44
N ASP A 21 1.71 9.08 -13.54
CA ASP A 21 0.81 9.77 -12.60
C ASP A 21 0.60 8.98 -11.28
N ALA A 22 1.12 7.77 -11.20
CA ALA A 22 1.11 6.94 -9.99
C ALA A 22 2.50 6.90 -9.31
N GLU A 23 3.23 8.03 -9.33
CA GLU A 23 4.59 8.18 -8.82
C GLU A 23 4.67 8.09 -7.29
N GLY A 24 3.67 8.56 -6.57
CA GLY A 24 3.69 8.65 -5.11
C GLY A 24 3.98 7.32 -4.43
N ARG A 25 3.38 6.22 -4.89
CA ARG A 25 3.66 4.87 -4.38
C ARG A 25 5.10 4.42 -4.66
N MET A 26 5.73 4.93 -5.73
CA MET A 26 7.10 4.60 -6.10
C MET A 26 8.09 5.32 -5.19
N VAL A 27 7.85 6.59 -4.88
CA VAL A 27 8.65 7.37 -3.93
C VAL A 27 8.64 6.76 -2.54
N MET A 28 7.51 6.26 -2.09
CA MET A 28 7.39 5.62 -0.77
C MET A 28 8.14 4.30 -0.64
N LEU A 29 8.43 3.58 -1.73
CA LEU A 29 9.00 2.24 -1.67
C LEU A 29 10.37 2.18 -1.00
N ASP A 30 11.30 3.00 -1.42
CA ASP A 30 12.67 2.99 -0.89
C ASP A 30 12.71 3.49 0.55
N LEU A 31 11.89 4.50 0.87
CA LEU A 31 11.73 5.00 2.23
C LEU A 31 11.16 3.92 3.15
N LEU A 32 10.12 3.23 2.70
CA LEU A 32 9.48 2.17 3.46
C LEU A 32 10.41 0.96 3.63
N ALA A 33 11.19 0.59 2.61
CA ALA A 33 12.21 -0.44 2.72
C ALA A 33 13.29 -0.07 3.74
N HIS A 34 13.76 1.19 3.73
CA HIS A 34 14.71 1.69 4.70
C HIS A 34 14.16 1.71 6.13
N MET A 35 12.91 2.13 6.32
CA MET A 35 12.25 2.08 7.63
C MET A 35 12.08 0.64 8.14
N LYS A 36 11.82 -0.29 7.23
CA LYS A 36 11.80 -1.72 7.57
C LYS A 36 13.15 -2.22 8.11
N GLU A 37 14.25 -1.83 7.46
CA GLU A 37 15.59 -2.19 7.94
C GLU A 37 15.85 -1.63 9.34
N LYS A 38 15.49 -0.37 9.60
CA LYS A 38 15.57 0.22 10.95
C LYS A 38 14.70 -0.52 11.96
N ALA A 39 13.49 -0.91 11.59
CA ALA A 39 12.58 -1.64 12.45
C ALA A 39 13.13 -2.98 12.97
N LEU A 40 14.16 -3.54 12.32
CA LEU A 40 14.82 -4.78 12.78
C LEU A 40 15.51 -4.64 14.13
N THR A 41 15.94 -3.44 14.48
CA THR A 41 16.68 -3.12 15.71
C THR A 41 15.82 -2.41 16.76
N GLU A 42 14.59 -2.08 16.43
CA GLU A 42 13.67 -1.36 17.30
C GLU A 42 12.81 -2.29 18.16
N ILE A 43 12.43 -1.80 19.34
CA ILE A 43 11.51 -2.49 20.24
C ILE A 43 10.08 -2.16 19.84
N ASN A 44 9.33 -3.16 19.40
CA ASN A 44 7.91 -3.03 19.02
C ASN A 44 7.64 -1.93 17.97
N PRO A 45 8.28 -1.98 16.79
CA PRO A 45 8.15 -0.93 15.79
C PRO A 45 6.78 -0.97 15.11
N HIS A 46 6.15 0.20 15.06
CA HIS A 46 4.92 0.45 14.31
C HIS A 46 5.23 1.37 13.13
N LEU A 47 4.79 1.00 11.94
CA LEU A 47 5.07 1.74 10.72
C LEU A 47 3.77 2.20 10.07
N PHE A 48 3.82 3.41 9.54
CA PHE A 48 2.69 4.06 8.90
C PHE A 48 3.11 4.56 7.52
N THR A 49 2.24 4.37 6.52
CA THR A 49 2.28 5.12 5.28
C THR A 49 1.09 6.05 5.25
N ILE A 50 1.33 7.33 5.03
CA ILE A 50 0.28 8.36 4.99
C ILE A 50 0.45 9.09 3.67
N ALA A 51 -0.55 9.03 2.81
CA ALA A 51 -0.48 9.64 1.49
C ALA A 51 -1.87 9.93 0.90
N THR A 52 -1.94 10.92 0.03
CA THR A 52 -3.05 11.15 -0.89
C THR A 52 -2.91 10.17 -2.07
N LEU A 53 -3.12 8.89 -1.80
CA LEU A 53 -2.60 7.80 -2.63
C LEU A 53 -3.41 7.55 -3.89
N THR A 54 -4.73 7.78 -3.83
CA THR A 54 -5.62 7.53 -4.97
C THR A 54 -6.99 8.19 -4.78
N GLY A 55 -7.49 8.82 -5.82
CA GLY A 55 -8.86 9.36 -5.85
C GLY A 55 -9.98 8.30 -5.72
N ALA A 56 -9.62 7.01 -5.72
CA ALA A 56 -10.57 5.94 -5.43
C ALA A 56 -11.00 5.94 -3.96
N ALA A 57 -10.17 6.42 -3.04
CA ALA A 57 -10.51 6.56 -1.62
C ALA A 57 -11.63 7.59 -1.43
N VAL A 58 -11.54 8.72 -2.09
CA VAL A 58 -12.58 9.76 -2.09
C VAL A 58 -13.94 9.20 -2.53
N ARG A 59 -13.94 8.39 -3.59
CA ARG A 59 -15.19 7.77 -4.10
C ARG A 59 -15.76 6.71 -3.17
N ALA A 60 -14.88 6.05 -2.39
CA ALA A 60 -15.30 5.00 -1.47
C ALA A 60 -15.78 5.55 -0.12
N PHE A 61 -15.09 6.57 0.41
CA PHE A 61 -15.22 7.01 1.80
C PHE A 61 -15.60 8.47 1.95
N GLY A 62 -15.79 9.21 0.84
CA GLY A 62 -16.08 10.65 0.91
C GLY A 62 -14.94 11.40 1.61
N PRO A 63 -15.22 12.22 2.64
CA PRO A 63 -14.21 13.03 3.33
C PRO A 63 -13.37 12.26 4.36
N TYR A 64 -13.57 10.99 4.53
CA TYR A 64 -12.90 10.22 5.59
C TYR A 64 -11.63 9.53 5.11
N THR A 65 -10.65 9.42 6.01
CA THR A 65 -9.40 8.74 5.73
C THR A 65 -9.58 7.24 5.71
N GLY A 66 -9.23 6.60 4.60
CA GLY A 66 -9.19 5.15 4.50
C GLY A 66 -7.97 4.55 5.20
N VAL A 67 -8.14 3.56 6.07
CA VAL A 67 -7.05 2.85 6.74
C VAL A 67 -7.04 1.38 6.39
N MET A 68 -5.84 0.84 6.14
CA MET A 68 -5.63 -0.54 5.72
C MET A 68 -4.45 -1.13 6.47
N ASP A 69 -4.68 -2.15 7.27
CA ASP A 69 -3.66 -2.86 8.00
C ASP A 69 -3.10 -4.07 7.23
N ASN A 70 -1.87 -4.44 7.53
CA ASN A 70 -1.29 -5.71 7.10
C ASN A 70 -1.68 -6.84 8.07
N GLY A 71 -1.19 -8.07 7.82
CA GLY A 71 -1.51 -9.23 8.65
C GLY A 71 -1.20 -9.06 10.15
N PRO A 72 0.00 -8.61 10.56
CA PRO A 72 0.31 -8.31 11.96
C PRO A 72 -0.61 -7.25 12.58
N ALA A 73 -0.78 -6.10 11.95
CA ALA A 73 -1.64 -5.03 12.44
C ALA A 73 -3.10 -5.47 12.60
N LYS A 74 -3.58 -6.30 11.67
CA LYS A 74 -4.92 -6.87 11.72
C LYS A 74 -5.12 -7.81 12.90
N LYS A 75 -4.11 -8.61 13.27
CA LYS A 75 -4.18 -9.48 14.45
C LYS A 75 -4.35 -8.71 15.74
N GLU A 76 -3.79 -7.51 15.79
CA GLU A 76 -3.91 -6.59 16.93
C GLU A 76 -5.13 -5.65 16.83
N ASN A 77 -5.97 -5.81 15.80
CA ASN A 77 -7.12 -4.95 15.50
C ASN A 77 -6.74 -3.46 15.38
N PHE A 78 -5.53 -3.17 14.87
CA PHE A 78 -4.96 -1.83 14.92
C PHE A 78 -5.80 -0.80 14.15
N ALA A 79 -6.26 -1.12 12.93
CA ALA A 79 -7.12 -0.23 12.14
C ALA A 79 -8.48 -0.01 12.80
N LEU A 80 -9.06 -1.04 13.42
CA LEU A 80 -10.32 -0.92 14.15
C LEU A 80 -10.18 -0.06 15.41
N ASN A 81 -9.10 -0.23 16.16
CA ASN A 81 -8.81 0.59 17.34
C ASN A 81 -8.61 2.06 16.94
N LEU A 82 -7.94 2.32 15.81
CA LEU A 82 -7.77 3.66 15.29
C LEU A 82 -9.11 4.28 14.88
N GLN A 83 -9.98 3.53 14.20
CA GLN A 83 -11.33 3.97 13.84
C GLN A 83 -12.14 4.35 15.08
N GLN A 84 -12.18 3.47 16.10
CA GLN A 84 -12.90 3.74 17.35
C GLN A 84 -12.34 4.98 18.09
N THR A 85 -11.03 5.14 18.06
CA THR A 85 -10.38 6.32 18.65
C THR A 85 -10.75 7.59 17.88
N GLY A 86 -10.75 7.51 16.56
CA GLY A 86 -11.16 8.63 15.70
C GLY A 86 -12.58 9.10 15.94
N GLU A 87 -13.52 8.17 16.16
CA GLU A 87 -14.91 8.50 16.52
C GLU A 87 -14.98 9.32 17.84
N LEU A 88 -14.13 9.00 18.81
CA LEU A 88 -14.09 9.73 20.09
C LEU A 88 -13.55 11.16 19.94
N TYR A 89 -12.64 11.38 18.99
CA TYR A 89 -11.96 12.66 18.81
C TYR A 89 -12.49 13.47 17.61
N GLY A 90 -13.46 12.96 16.87
CA GLY A 90 -14.02 13.62 15.71
C GLY A 90 -13.12 13.61 14.47
N ASP A 91 -12.13 12.72 14.42
CA ASP A 91 -11.25 12.45 13.28
C ASP A 91 -11.53 11.05 12.74
N MET A 92 -12.53 10.94 11.89
CA MET A 92 -13.13 9.67 11.51
C MET A 92 -12.32 8.93 10.45
N PHE A 93 -12.17 7.61 10.65
CA PHE A 93 -11.47 6.70 9.76
C PHE A 93 -12.39 5.61 9.22
N GLU A 94 -12.16 5.20 7.97
CA GLU A 94 -12.84 4.08 7.34
C GLU A 94 -11.89 2.90 7.15
N VAL A 95 -12.21 1.76 7.77
CA VAL A 95 -11.38 0.56 7.67
C VAL A 95 -11.64 -0.17 6.37
N SER A 96 -10.58 -0.40 5.60
CA SER A 96 -10.61 -1.16 4.36
C SER A 96 -9.71 -2.38 4.41
N ILE A 97 -10.14 -3.48 3.81
CA ILE A 97 -9.44 -4.76 3.88
C ILE A 97 -8.77 -5.04 2.53
N ILE A 98 -7.46 -5.29 2.56
CA ILE A 98 -6.71 -5.82 1.42
C ILE A 98 -6.92 -7.34 1.37
N ARG A 99 -7.24 -7.84 0.18
CA ARG A 99 -7.50 -9.26 -0.07
C ARG A 99 -6.48 -9.84 -1.03
N LYS A 100 -6.53 -11.14 -1.26
CA LYS A 100 -5.63 -11.85 -2.17
C LYS A 100 -5.69 -11.30 -3.60
N ASP A 101 -6.86 -10.87 -4.04
CA ASP A 101 -7.09 -10.38 -5.39
C ASP A 101 -6.27 -9.13 -5.72
N GLU A 102 -6.08 -8.22 -4.75
CA GLU A 102 -5.25 -7.03 -4.94
C GLU A 102 -3.77 -7.41 -5.16
N PHE A 103 -3.27 -8.43 -4.48
CA PHE A 103 -1.90 -8.91 -4.69
C PHE A 103 -1.73 -9.64 -6.03
N GLU A 104 -2.75 -10.36 -6.48
CA GLU A 104 -2.72 -11.00 -7.82
C GLU A 104 -2.79 -9.98 -8.95
N TYR A 105 -3.52 -8.87 -8.74
CA TYR A 105 -3.68 -7.81 -9.72
C TYR A 105 -2.38 -7.09 -10.06
N ILE A 106 -1.47 -6.95 -9.09
CA ILE A 106 -0.18 -6.27 -9.27
C ILE A 106 0.94 -7.16 -9.77
N LYS A 107 0.72 -8.48 -9.93
CA LYS A 107 1.72 -9.38 -10.51
C LYS A 107 1.85 -9.17 -12.01
N ASP A 108 3.08 -9.03 -12.50
CA ASP A 108 3.33 -9.09 -13.93
C ASP A 108 3.34 -10.55 -14.41
N LYS A 109 2.32 -10.90 -15.16
CA LYS A 109 2.20 -12.24 -15.75
C LYS A 109 2.89 -12.38 -17.11
N THR A 110 3.47 -11.28 -17.61
CA THR A 110 4.09 -11.23 -18.95
C THR A 110 5.61 -11.12 -18.92
N GLY A 111 6.18 -10.91 -17.73
CA GLY A 111 7.63 -10.80 -17.56
C GLY A 111 8.26 -12.15 -17.19
N ASP A 112 9.42 -12.45 -17.75
CA ASP A 112 10.17 -13.70 -17.49
C ASP A 112 10.80 -13.75 -16.08
N TYR A 113 10.62 -12.72 -15.24
CA TYR A 113 11.44 -12.49 -14.07
C TYR A 113 10.69 -12.15 -12.77
N GLY A 114 9.41 -12.42 -12.66
CA GLY A 114 8.64 -12.18 -11.43
C GLY A 114 8.53 -10.71 -11.07
N GLU A 115 8.40 -9.84 -12.06
CA GLU A 115 8.23 -8.41 -11.91
C GLU A 115 6.88 -8.06 -11.32
N LEU A 116 6.80 -6.90 -10.67
CA LEU A 116 5.54 -6.33 -10.22
C LEU A 116 5.13 -5.17 -11.13
N LEU A 117 3.84 -5.00 -11.28
CA LEU A 117 3.27 -3.86 -11.96
C LEU A 117 3.05 -2.73 -10.96
N GLN A 118 3.54 -1.53 -11.29
CA GLN A 118 3.24 -0.31 -10.53
C GLN A 118 1.73 -0.09 -10.43
N ILE A 119 1.02 -0.27 -11.56
CA ILE A 119 -0.43 -0.32 -11.65
C ILE A 119 -0.82 -1.66 -12.26
N GLY A 120 -1.84 -2.31 -11.73
CA GLY A 120 -2.34 -3.55 -12.32
C GLY A 120 -2.92 -3.36 -13.71
N LYS A 121 -3.09 -4.46 -14.44
CA LYS A 121 -3.66 -4.43 -15.80
C LYS A 121 -5.16 -4.12 -15.74
N GLY A 122 -5.57 -3.14 -16.52
CA GLY A 122 -6.97 -2.75 -16.71
C GLY A 122 -7.42 -1.61 -15.80
N ASN A 123 -8.48 -0.93 -16.24
CA ASN A 123 -9.13 0.15 -15.49
C ASN A 123 -10.08 -0.43 -14.44
N SER A 124 -9.57 -1.14 -13.44
CA SER A 124 -10.45 -1.51 -12.32
C SER A 124 -10.84 -0.25 -11.57
N LYS A 125 -12.09 0.17 -11.77
CA LYS A 125 -12.69 1.28 -11.02
C LYS A 125 -13.10 0.88 -9.62
N SER A 126 -13.26 -0.44 -9.37
CA SER A 126 -13.60 -0.99 -8.07
C SER A 126 -12.34 -1.24 -7.25
N ARG A 127 -12.44 -1.06 -5.93
CA ARG A 127 -11.36 -1.36 -4.96
C ARG A 127 -10.02 -0.66 -5.28
N GLY A 128 -10.07 0.51 -5.93
CA GLY A 128 -8.88 1.19 -6.46
C GLY A 128 -7.91 1.69 -5.39
N HIS A 129 -8.35 1.91 -4.15
CA HIS A 129 -7.52 2.36 -3.05
C HIS A 129 -6.74 1.21 -2.37
N GLN A 130 -7.18 -0.05 -2.51
CA GLN A 130 -6.48 -1.20 -1.95
C GLN A 130 -5.26 -1.62 -2.78
N TYR A 131 -5.27 -1.44 -4.11
CA TYR A 131 -4.16 -1.85 -4.96
C TYR A 131 -2.83 -1.19 -4.61
N PRO A 132 -2.74 0.15 -4.42
CA PRO A 132 -1.48 0.77 -4.02
C PRO A 132 -1.00 0.32 -2.64
N ALA A 133 -1.90 0.08 -1.69
CA ALA A 133 -1.52 -0.45 -0.39
C ALA A 133 -1.01 -1.90 -0.49
N ALA A 134 -1.66 -2.76 -1.28
CA ALA A 134 -1.18 -4.11 -1.57
C ALA A 134 0.18 -4.09 -2.27
N PHE A 135 0.40 -3.14 -3.19
CA PHE A 135 1.67 -2.96 -3.87
C PHE A 135 2.79 -2.61 -2.88
N LEU A 136 2.60 -1.65 -2.00
CA LEU A 136 3.57 -1.30 -0.97
C LEU A 136 3.90 -2.49 -0.07
N GLN A 137 2.89 -3.22 0.41
CA GLN A 137 3.09 -4.41 1.23
C GLN A 137 3.84 -5.51 0.49
N LYS A 138 3.54 -5.74 -0.79
CA LYS A 138 4.16 -6.79 -1.59
C LYS A 138 5.61 -6.49 -1.90
N VAL A 139 5.93 -5.27 -2.35
CA VAL A 139 7.29 -4.86 -2.70
C VAL A 139 8.21 -4.92 -1.49
N THR A 140 7.76 -4.40 -0.37
CA THR A 140 8.56 -4.35 0.85
C THR A 140 8.57 -5.66 1.63
N ASN A 141 7.80 -6.66 1.20
CA ASN A 141 7.69 -7.99 1.83
C ASN A 141 7.43 -7.88 3.36
N TRP A 142 6.42 -7.08 3.71
CA TRP A 142 6.15 -6.71 5.10
C TRP A 142 5.20 -7.68 5.78
N HIS A 143 5.74 -8.77 6.31
CA HIS A 143 4.94 -9.81 6.98
C HIS A 143 5.22 -9.94 8.48
N LYS A 144 6.28 -9.29 8.98
CA LYS A 144 6.75 -9.47 10.36
C LYS A 144 6.31 -8.36 11.31
N TYR A 145 6.27 -7.12 10.83
CA TYR A 145 5.98 -5.95 11.65
C TYR A 145 4.63 -5.33 11.29
N LEU A 146 4.11 -4.54 12.20
CA LEU A 146 2.86 -3.83 12.04
C LEU A 146 3.03 -2.70 11.00
N LEU A 147 2.19 -2.70 9.97
CA LEU A 147 2.14 -1.66 8.95
C LEU A 147 0.69 -1.23 8.73
N LEU A 148 0.45 0.06 8.91
CA LEU A 148 -0.82 0.70 8.59
C LEU A 148 -0.65 1.64 7.39
N ASN A 149 -1.52 1.49 6.39
CA ASN A 149 -1.57 2.38 5.25
C ASN A 149 -2.78 3.31 5.41
N MET A 150 -2.52 4.61 5.41
CA MET A 150 -3.54 5.65 5.47
C MET A 150 -3.65 6.31 4.10
N CYS A 151 -4.84 6.33 3.55
CA CYS A 151 -5.15 7.00 2.30
C CYS A 151 -5.96 8.26 2.59
N LEU A 152 -5.27 9.39 2.63
CA LEU A 152 -5.85 10.72 2.77
C LEU A 152 -6.52 11.14 1.46
N GLN A 153 -7.26 12.20 1.53
CA GLN A 153 -7.89 12.87 0.38
C GLN A 153 -7.04 13.99 -0.16
#